data_dc8ddf8b7b9420d0ed2682e4965481fd
#
_entry.id   dc8ddf8b7b9420d0ed2682e4965481fd
#
_cell.length_a   1.000
_cell.length_b   1.000
_cell.length_c   1.000
_cell.angle_alpha   90.00
_cell.angle_beta   90.00
_cell.angle_gamma   90.00
#
_symmetry.space_group_name_H-M   'P 1'
#
loop_
_entity.id
_entity.type
_entity.pdbx_description
1 polymer ?
#
loop_
_entity_poly.entity_id
_entity_poly.type
_entity_poly.pdbx_seq_one_letter_code
_entity_poly.pdbx_strand_id
1 'polypeptide(L)'
;EEATLTWKQLLVHHPGGYYGWRAAARLGKEDLNLQPSPAGTAEEATSTPWQPLASGDAALDQLWRLGQPTEAWETWRLRRGGLPPKDSGDLLVEGRLRQGVGDDWTGLGQLEKAAFLLKPEQCSLLPQLEQALHPRRFAETFAPAAEQQQLPLSLILGVAKQESRFTPAVQSSAGAVGLLQLMPATAAELAGNPLTTEELQEPKRNAGLGAQYLKAMLDQWKGDPLATVASYNAGPGAVQGWQTPDRSRFPEVWVEAIPYPETRIYVKKVLGNAWSYQQERRPAC
;
A
#
# COMPACT_ATOMS: atom_id res chain seq x y z
N GLU A 1 -3.18 -28.63 -15.44
CA GLU A 1 -1.97 -28.23 -16.21
C GLU A 1 -2.08 -26.78 -16.71
N GLU A 2 -3.15 -26.39 -17.42
CA GLU A 2 -3.36 -25.04 -17.96
C GLU A 2 -3.34 -23.96 -16.88
N ALA A 3 -4.07 -24.12 -15.78
CA ALA A 3 -4.05 -23.19 -14.65
C ALA A 3 -2.65 -23.00 -14.08
N THR A 4 -1.86 -24.08 -13.95
CA THR A 4 -0.47 -24.02 -13.45
C THR A 4 0.43 -23.22 -14.39
N LEU A 5 0.24 -23.33 -15.69
CA LEU A 5 0.98 -22.55 -16.68
C LEU A 5 0.63 -21.06 -16.58
N THR A 6 -0.65 -20.77 -16.48
CA THR A 6 -1.15 -19.39 -16.32
C THR A 6 -0.59 -18.73 -15.06
N TRP A 7 -0.58 -19.43 -13.91
CA TRP A 7 0.02 -18.88 -12.67
C TRP A 7 1.53 -18.66 -12.80
N LYS A 8 2.27 -19.54 -13.49
CA LYS A 8 3.69 -19.35 -13.75
C LYS A 8 3.95 -18.11 -14.60
N GLN A 9 3.18 -17.90 -15.66
CA GLN A 9 3.26 -16.71 -16.52
C GLN A 9 2.94 -15.44 -15.73
N LEU A 10 1.85 -15.46 -14.92
CA LEU A 10 1.44 -14.35 -14.09
C LEU A 10 2.55 -13.95 -13.10
N LEU A 11 3.19 -14.93 -12.44
CA LEU A 11 4.26 -14.67 -11.49
C LEU A 11 5.54 -14.11 -12.13
N VAL A 12 5.79 -14.40 -13.39
CA VAL A 12 6.92 -13.82 -14.16
C VAL A 12 6.66 -12.37 -14.53
N HIS A 13 5.47 -12.08 -15.08
CA HIS A 13 5.17 -10.75 -15.60
C HIS A 13 4.60 -9.78 -14.55
N HIS A 14 3.93 -10.32 -13.54
CA HIS A 14 3.26 -9.55 -12.48
C HIS A 14 3.51 -10.18 -11.10
N PRO A 15 4.78 -10.22 -10.62
CA PRO A 15 5.12 -10.85 -9.34
C PRO A 15 4.55 -10.11 -8.13
N GLY A 16 4.32 -8.80 -8.24
CA GLY A 16 3.70 -7.96 -7.21
C GLY A 16 2.17 -8.00 -7.24
N GLY A 17 1.57 -7.33 -6.26
CA GLY A 17 0.12 -7.18 -6.17
C GLY A 17 -0.62 -8.46 -5.79
N TYR A 18 -1.95 -8.35 -5.73
CA TYR A 18 -2.84 -9.45 -5.29
C TYR A 18 -2.69 -10.72 -6.13
N TYR A 19 -2.71 -10.58 -7.43
CA TYR A 19 -2.69 -11.75 -8.33
C TYR A 19 -1.31 -12.42 -8.36
N GLY A 20 -0.22 -11.66 -8.22
CA GLY A 20 1.14 -12.22 -8.05
C GLY A 20 1.25 -13.03 -6.76
N TRP A 21 0.76 -12.49 -5.65
CA TRP A 21 0.66 -13.24 -4.40
C TRP A 21 -0.13 -14.54 -4.57
N ARG A 22 -1.36 -14.47 -5.12
CA ARG A 22 -2.21 -15.66 -5.25
C ARG A 22 -1.59 -16.72 -6.17
N ALA A 23 -0.91 -16.29 -7.24
CA ALA A 23 -0.18 -17.21 -8.12
C ALA A 23 0.98 -17.89 -7.38
N ALA A 24 1.75 -17.16 -6.57
CA ALA A 24 2.84 -17.74 -5.76
C ALA A 24 2.30 -18.79 -4.78
N ALA A 25 1.25 -18.45 -4.02
CA ALA A 25 0.59 -19.34 -3.07
C ALA A 25 0.03 -20.61 -3.75
N ARG A 26 -0.64 -20.47 -4.89
CA ARG A 26 -1.18 -21.61 -5.67
C ARG A 26 -0.09 -22.52 -6.26
N LEU A 27 1.08 -21.97 -6.51
CA LEU A 27 2.25 -22.74 -6.96
C LEU A 27 3.03 -23.37 -5.79
N GLY A 28 2.62 -23.13 -4.53
CA GLY A 28 3.32 -23.60 -3.34
C GLY A 28 4.74 -23.02 -3.20
N LYS A 29 4.99 -21.83 -3.77
CA LYS A 29 6.30 -21.20 -3.72
C LYS A 29 6.46 -20.31 -2.50
N GLU A 30 5.56 -19.39 -2.32
CA GLU A 30 5.58 -18.39 -1.24
C GLU A 30 4.14 -17.97 -0.92
N ASP A 31 3.92 -17.55 0.31
CA ASP A 31 2.66 -16.98 0.77
C ASP A 31 2.92 -15.68 1.54
N LEU A 32 1.89 -14.88 1.76
CA LEU A 32 1.99 -13.65 2.54
C LEU A 32 2.43 -13.99 3.96
N ASN A 33 3.57 -13.44 4.36
CA ASN A 33 4.07 -13.62 5.72
C ASN A 33 3.32 -12.69 6.68
N LEU A 34 2.53 -13.28 7.58
CA LEU A 34 1.81 -12.55 8.63
C LEU A 34 2.53 -12.56 9.97
N GLN A 35 3.73 -13.15 10.04
CA GLN A 35 4.54 -13.10 11.25
C GLN A 35 5.11 -11.71 11.46
N PRO A 36 5.32 -11.29 12.71
CA PRO A 36 6.00 -10.05 13.02
C PRO A 36 7.36 -9.98 12.33
N SER A 37 7.75 -8.80 11.89
CA SER A 37 9.12 -8.59 11.42
C SER A 37 10.10 -8.86 12.57
N PRO A 38 11.22 -9.56 12.33
CA PRO A 38 12.20 -9.81 13.37
C PRO A 38 12.68 -8.51 14.02
N ALA A 39 12.86 -8.51 15.33
CA ALA A 39 13.42 -7.37 16.05
C ALA A 39 14.81 -7.02 15.48
N GLY A 40 15.06 -5.74 15.21
CA GLY A 40 16.32 -5.26 14.61
C GLY A 40 16.31 -5.11 13.09
N THR A 41 15.34 -5.68 12.35
CA THR A 41 15.17 -5.42 10.90
C THR A 41 14.34 -4.17 10.62
N ALA A 42 13.84 -3.51 11.66
CA ALA A 42 13.00 -2.31 11.51
C ALA A 42 13.74 -1.19 10.75
N GLU A 43 15.04 -1.02 10.98
CA GLU A 43 15.85 0.03 10.36
C GLU A 43 16.02 -0.22 8.84
N GLU A 44 16.27 -1.44 8.42
CA GLU A 44 16.27 -1.83 7.00
C GLU A 44 14.87 -1.79 6.39
N ALA A 45 13.88 -2.23 7.16
CA ALA A 45 12.48 -2.23 6.72
C ALA A 45 11.90 -0.80 6.57
N THR A 46 12.46 0.21 7.24
CA THR A 46 12.01 1.61 7.16
C THR A 46 12.69 2.41 6.06
N SER A 47 13.88 1.99 5.61
CA SER A 47 14.63 2.70 4.57
C SER A 47 14.05 2.43 3.18
N THR A 48 13.87 3.51 2.40
CA THR A 48 13.62 3.39 0.95
C THR A 48 14.93 3.65 0.22
N PRO A 49 15.47 2.70 -0.56
CA PRO A 49 16.70 2.92 -1.30
C PRO A 49 16.58 4.14 -2.22
N TRP A 50 17.61 4.98 -2.22
CA TRP A 50 17.64 6.14 -3.11
C TRP A 50 17.63 5.69 -4.58
N GLN A 51 16.88 6.40 -5.42
CA GLN A 51 16.81 6.16 -6.85
C GLN A 51 16.99 7.47 -7.62
N PRO A 52 17.69 7.47 -8.78
CA PRO A 52 17.75 8.62 -9.66
C PRO A 52 16.35 8.99 -10.16
N LEU A 53 16.08 10.29 -10.34
CA LEU A 53 14.79 10.72 -10.90
C LEU A 53 14.63 10.30 -12.36
N ALA A 54 15.73 10.38 -13.13
CA ALA A 54 15.81 10.01 -14.54
C ALA A 54 14.78 10.76 -15.41
N SER A 55 14.67 12.07 -15.16
CA SER A 55 13.69 12.94 -15.84
C SER A 55 14.06 13.25 -17.31
N GLY A 56 15.29 12.96 -17.70
CA GLY A 56 15.87 13.39 -18.98
C GLY A 56 16.36 14.84 -18.97
N ASP A 57 16.25 15.53 -17.84
CA ASP A 57 16.71 16.90 -17.63
C ASP A 57 17.83 16.92 -16.60
N ALA A 58 19.06 17.21 -17.03
CA ALA A 58 20.25 17.13 -16.18
C ALA A 58 20.20 18.05 -14.96
N ALA A 59 19.61 19.24 -15.07
CA ALA A 59 19.50 20.17 -13.96
C ALA A 59 18.47 19.67 -12.92
N LEU A 60 17.33 19.15 -13.38
CA LEU A 60 16.31 18.56 -12.52
C LEU A 60 16.84 17.32 -11.79
N ASP A 61 17.52 16.44 -12.53
CA ASP A 61 18.13 15.23 -11.95
C ASP A 61 19.24 15.57 -10.94
N GLN A 62 19.96 16.69 -11.15
CA GLN A 62 20.95 17.17 -10.19
C GLN A 62 20.32 17.70 -8.90
N LEU A 63 19.24 18.49 -9.00
CA LEU A 63 18.50 18.97 -7.82
C LEU A 63 17.98 17.79 -6.98
N TRP A 64 17.40 16.80 -7.66
CA TRP A 64 16.95 15.56 -7.00
C TRP A 64 18.08 14.81 -6.28
N ARG A 65 19.25 14.68 -6.94
CA ARG A 65 20.44 14.05 -6.36
C ARG A 65 20.96 14.76 -5.12
N LEU A 66 20.86 16.10 -5.11
CA LEU A 66 21.27 16.93 -3.98
C LEU A 66 20.25 16.97 -2.82
N GLY A 67 19.15 16.21 -2.92
CA GLY A 67 18.10 16.21 -1.89
C GLY A 67 17.34 17.53 -1.81
N GLN A 68 17.14 18.20 -2.96
CA GLN A 68 16.38 19.46 -3.10
C GLN A 68 15.05 19.20 -3.82
N PRO A 69 14.11 18.47 -3.21
CA PRO A 69 12.88 18.08 -3.88
C PRO A 69 11.95 19.27 -4.16
N THR A 70 11.97 20.31 -3.35
CA THR A 70 11.14 21.51 -3.56
C THR A 70 11.60 22.26 -4.79
N GLU A 71 12.89 22.51 -4.93
CA GLU A 71 13.49 23.18 -6.09
C GLU A 71 13.32 22.33 -7.35
N ALA A 72 13.44 21.02 -7.22
CA ALA A 72 13.19 20.10 -8.32
C ALA A 72 11.73 20.16 -8.78
N TRP A 73 10.78 20.17 -7.86
CA TRP A 73 9.36 20.30 -8.14
C TRP A 73 9.01 21.64 -8.82
N GLU A 74 9.51 22.75 -8.29
CA GLU A 74 9.30 24.08 -8.89
C GLU A 74 9.91 24.18 -10.30
N THR A 75 11.13 23.63 -10.49
CA THR A 75 11.77 23.57 -11.81
C THR A 75 10.94 22.77 -12.80
N TRP A 76 10.41 21.62 -12.39
CA TRP A 76 9.50 20.81 -13.21
C TRP A 76 8.25 21.59 -13.61
N ARG A 77 7.58 22.21 -12.65
CA ARG A 77 6.37 23.01 -12.90
C ARG A 77 6.60 24.16 -13.89
N LEU A 78 7.68 24.91 -13.71
CA LEU A 78 8.04 26.00 -14.58
C LEU A 78 8.29 25.53 -16.02
N ARG A 79 9.04 24.45 -16.19
CA ARG A 79 9.34 23.90 -17.52
C ARG A 79 8.12 23.31 -18.21
N ARG A 80 7.20 22.75 -17.45
CA ARG A 80 5.93 22.21 -17.97
C ARG A 80 4.94 23.33 -18.32
N GLY A 81 5.09 24.54 -17.79
CA GLY A 81 4.18 25.65 -18.03
C GLY A 81 2.73 25.36 -17.62
N GLY A 82 2.53 24.54 -16.60
CA GLY A 82 1.21 24.10 -16.12
C GLY A 82 0.54 23.02 -16.98
N LEU A 83 1.22 22.50 -18.02
CA LEU A 83 0.69 21.39 -18.82
C LEU A 83 0.71 20.08 -18.02
N PRO A 84 -0.33 19.25 -18.13
CA PRO A 84 -0.38 17.96 -17.45
C PRO A 84 0.68 16.99 -18.02
N PRO A 85 1.11 15.98 -17.23
CA PRO A 85 1.96 14.90 -17.71
C PRO A 85 1.33 14.19 -18.92
N LYS A 86 2.16 13.88 -19.94
CA LYS A 86 1.69 13.36 -21.23
C LYS A 86 1.67 11.83 -21.30
N ASP A 87 2.64 11.20 -20.68
CA ASP A 87 2.85 9.75 -20.77
C ASP A 87 3.31 9.14 -19.44
N SER A 88 3.59 7.83 -19.43
CA SER A 88 4.02 7.10 -18.23
C SER A 88 5.32 7.63 -17.64
N GLY A 89 6.27 8.10 -18.48
CA GLY A 89 7.53 8.65 -18.00
C GLY A 89 7.32 9.99 -17.28
N ASP A 90 6.59 10.92 -17.90
CA ASP A 90 6.21 12.20 -17.29
C ASP A 90 5.45 12.00 -15.97
N LEU A 91 4.50 11.04 -15.94
CA LEU A 91 3.71 10.71 -14.74
C LEU A 91 4.58 10.11 -13.63
N LEU A 92 5.55 9.26 -13.97
CA LEU A 92 6.51 8.72 -13.01
C LEU A 92 7.36 9.84 -12.39
N VAL A 93 7.92 10.72 -13.22
CA VAL A 93 8.74 11.86 -12.76
C VAL A 93 7.91 12.76 -11.86
N GLU A 94 6.74 13.22 -12.32
CA GLU A 94 5.90 14.12 -11.54
C GLU A 94 5.40 13.47 -10.25
N GLY A 95 4.98 12.21 -10.29
CA GLY A 95 4.55 11.47 -9.10
C GLY A 95 5.63 11.40 -8.04
N ARG A 96 6.88 11.14 -8.43
CA ARG A 96 8.03 11.10 -7.52
C ARG A 96 8.37 12.48 -6.96
N LEU A 97 8.33 13.53 -7.78
CA LEU A 97 8.56 14.90 -7.32
C LEU A 97 7.50 15.33 -6.30
N ARG A 98 6.23 15.01 -6.53
CA ARG A 98 5.14 15.25 -5.58
C ARG A 98 5.35 14.51 -4.27
N GLN A 99 5.74 13.25 -4.33
CA GLN A 99 6.13 12.51 -3.12
C GLN A 99 7.30 13.17 -2.40
N GLY A 100 8.28 13.71 -3.15
CA GLY A 100 9.42 14.42 -2.59
C GLY A 100 9.03 15.67 -1.78
N VAL A 101 7.95 16.34 -2.15
CA VAL A 101 7.41 17.51 -1.44
C VAL A 101 6.26 17.18 -0.48
N GLY A 102 5.99 15.90 -0.23
CA GLY A 102 4.96 15.45 0.73
C GLY A 102 3.54 15.38 0.17
N ASP A 103 3.32 15.63 -1.13
CA ASP A 103 2.02 15.42 -1.79
C ASP A 103 1.89 13.96 -2.23
N ASP A 104 1.84 13.05 -1.24
CA ASP A 104 1.71 11.61 -1.49
C ASP A 104 0.35 11.26 -2.11
N TRP A 105 -0.71 12.00 -1.79
CA TRP A 105 -2.05 11.75 -2.32
C TRP A 105 -2.09 11.85 -3.84
N THR A 106 -1.64 12.99 -4.38
CA THR A 106 -1.61 13.21 -5.83
C THR A 106 -0.50 12.38 -6.48
N GLY A 107 0.67 12.31 -5.84
CA GLY A 107 1.83 11.58 -6.31
C GLY A 107 1.52 10.11 -6.57
N LEU A 108 0.93 9.39 -5.62
CA LEU A 108 0.52 7.99 -5.80
C LEU A 108 -0.54 7.84 -6.89
N GLY A 109 -1.50 8.77 -7.01
CA GLY A 109 -2.48 8.74 -8.09
C GLY A 109 -1.84 8.84 -9.48
N GLN A 110 -0.80 9.67 -9.63
CA GLN A 110 -0.06 9.79 -10.89
C GLN A 110 0.78 8.53 -11.17
N LEU A 111 1.40 7.94 -10.16
CA LEU A 111 2.15 6.69 -10.29
C LEU A 111 1.25 5.51 -10.67
N GLU A 112 0.07 5.40 -10.07
CA GLU A 112 -0.94 4.40 -10.45
C GLU A 112 -1.38 4.58 -11.91
N LYS A 113 -1.57 5.83 -12.36
CA LYS A 113 -1.86 6.15 -13.75
C LYS A 113 -0.68 5.83 -14.68
N ALA A 114 0.56 6.10 -14.24
CA ALA A 114 1.77 5.72 -14.98
C ALA A 114 1.83 4.20 -15.21
N ALA A 115 1.56 3.41 -14.17
CA ALA A 115 1.52 1.95 -14.27
C ALA A 115 0.44 1.46 -15.25
N PHE A 116 -0.74 2.07 -15.20
CA PHE A 116 -1.85 1.72 -16.11
C PHE A 116 -1.55 2.05 -17.59
N LEU A 117 -0.83 3.14 -17.84
CA LEU A 117 -0.48 3.60 -19.20
C LEU A 117 0.85 3.04 -19.70
N LEU A 118 1.56 2.26 -18.88
CA LEU A 118 2.88 1.74 -19.25
C LEU A 118 2.76 0.78 -20.44
N LYS A 119 3.57 1.06 -21.46
CA LYS A 119 3.65 0.22 -22.66
C LYS A 119 4.77 -0.82 -22.50
N PRO A 120 4.69 -1.96 -23.23
CA PRO A 120 5.75 -2.98 -23.19
C PRO A 120 7.15 -2.42 -23.49
N GLU A 121 7.27 -1.46 -24.40
CA GLU A 121 8.53 -0.83 -24.77
C GLU A 121 9.14 0.04 -23.66
N GLN A 122 8.33 0.40 -22.67
CA GLN A 122 8.71 1.23 -21.52
C GLN A 122 8.97 0.38 -20.25
N CYS A 123 9.08 -0.93 -20.39
CA CYS A 123 9.22 -1.83 -19.22
C CYS A 123 10.47 -1.54 -18.37
N SER A 124 11.49 -0.86 -18.92
CA SER A 124 12.65 -0.37 -18.17
C SER A 124 12.27 0.61 -17.04
N LEU A 125 11.09 1.22 -17.08
CA LEU A 125 10.58 2.09 -16.02
C LEU A 125 9.98 1.30 -14.84
N LEU A 126 9.64 0.02 -15.03
CA LEU A 126 8.97 -0.80 -14.00
C LEU A 126 9.70 -0.81 -12.64
N PRO A 127 11.02 -1.00 -12.54
CA PRO A 127 11.69 -1.05 -11.25
C PRO A 127 11.54 0.24 -10.44
N GLN A 128 11.64 1.39 -11.10
CA GLN A 128 11.46 2.71 -10.47
C GLN A 128 10.00 2.96 -10.10
N LEU A 129 9.08 2.57 -10.96
CA LEU A 129 7.65 2.72 -10.78
C LEU A 129 7.15 1.86 -9.61
N GLU A 130 7.55 0.58 -9.53
CA GLU A 130 7.20 -0.32 -8.43
C GLU A 130 7.69 0.22 -7.08
N GLN A 131 8.93 0.72 -7.04
CA GLN A 131 9.45 1.33 -5.82
C GLN A 131 8.68 2.61 -5.44
N ALA A 132 8.39 3.48 -6.39
CA ALA A 132 7.64 4.71 -6.15
C ALA A 132 6.18 4.45 -5.75
N LEU A 133 5.57 3.36 -6.25
CA LEU A 133 4.24 2.91 -5.85
C LEU A 133 4.17 2.35 -4.43
N HIS A 134 5.32 1.93 -3.87
CA HIS A 134 5.37 1.32 -2.53
C HIS A 134 6.30 2.13 -1.60
N PRO A 135 6.02 3.44 -1.37
CA PRO A 135 6.82 4.25 -0.47
C PRO A 135 6.66 3.77 0.98
N ARG A 136 7.73 3.85 1.77
CA ARG A 136 7.72 3.48 3.18
C ARG A 136 7.50 4.71 4.08
N ARG A 137 6.48 5.52 3.73
CA ARG A 137 6.10 6.71 4.50
C ARG A 137 5.68 6.33 5.91
N PHE A 138 6.10 7.12 6.89
CA PHE A 138 5.80 6.87 8.30
C PHE A 138 6.20 5.47 8.79
N ALA A 139 7.14 4.80 8.12
CA ALA A 139 7.56 3.46 8.52
C ALA A 139 8.15 3.46 9.94
N GLU A 140 8.91 4.51 10.32
CA GLU A 140 9.40 4.71 11.68
C GLU A 140 8.28 4.91 12.73
N THR A 141 7.12 5.39 12.31
CA THR A 141 5.93 5.53 13.17
C THR A 141 5.15 4.22 13.25
N PHE A 142 5.04 3.50 12.13
CA PHE A 142 4.32 2.23 12.06
C PHE A 142 5.11 1.04 12.64
N ALA A 143 6.44 1.03 12.55
CA ALA A 143 7.24 -0.10 13.01
C ALA A 143 7.07 -0.41 14.51
N PRO A 144 7.11 0.56 15.44
CA PRO A 144 6.84 0.30 16.85
C PRO A 144 5.41 -0.21 17.11
N ALA A 145 4.41 0.31 16.37
CA ALA A 145 3.03 -0.14 16.50
C ALA A 145 2.86 -1.58 15.97
N ALA A 146 3.54 -1.93 14.87
CA ALA A 146 3.58 -3.28 14.32
C ALA A 146 4.21 -4.26 15.30
N GLU A 147 5.35 -3.92 15.87
CA GLU A 147 6.06 -4.74 16.87
C GLU A 147 5.19 -4.98 18.11
N GLN A 148 4.62 -3.90 18.68
CA GLN A 148 3.75 -3.98 19.86
C GLN A 148 2.54 -4.89 19.63
N GLN A 149 1.96 -4.87 18.45
CA GLN A 149 0.79 -5.67 18.09
C GLN A 149 1.15 -7.00 17.42
N GLN A 150 2.44 -7.33 17.30
CA GLN A 150 2.90 -8.55 16.62
C GLN A 150 2.32 -8.69 15.20
N LEU A 151 2.32 -7.59 14.44
CA LEU A 151 1.90 -7.54 13.05
C LEU A 151 3.10 -7.34 12.13
N PRO A 152 3.07 -7.84 10.89
CA PRO A 152 4.06 -7.45 9.89
C PRO A 152 3.87 -5.99 9.48
N LEU A 153 4.96 -5.23 9.43
CA LEU A 153 4.94 -3.82 9.01
C LEU A 153 4.34 -3.65 7.60
N SER A 154 4.59 -4.60 6.71
CA SER A 154 4.06 -4.62 5.34
C SER A 154 2.53 -4.59 5.28
N LEU A 155 1.84 -5.23 6.22
CA LEU A 155 0.38 -5.22 6.29
C LEU A 155 -0.14 -3.85 6.70
N ILE A 156 0.48 -3.22 7.71
CA ILE A 156 0.11 -1.86 8.14
C ILE A 156 0.37 -0.84 7.01
N LEU A 157 1.53 -0.93 6.33
CA LEU A 157 1.83 -0.09 5.17
C LEU A 157 0.82 -0.30 4.03
N GLY A 158 0.39 -1.54 3.81
CA GLY A 158 -0.64 -1.87 2.81
C GLY A 158 -1.98 -1.22 3.13
N VAL A 159 -2.40 -1.23 4.40
CA VAL A 159 -3.61 -0.55 4.88
C VAL A 159 -3.45 0.97 4.75
N ALA A 160 -2.38 1.57 5.28
CA ALA A 160 -2.15 3.01 5.24
C ALA A 160 -2.12 3.58 3.82
N LYS A 161 -1.49 2.87 2.88
CA LYS A 161 -1.48 3.25 1.48
C LYS A 161 -2.88 3.29 0.89
N GLN A 162 -3.73 2.31 1.20
CA GLN A 162 -5.08 2.23 0.68
C GLN A 162 -6.03 3.23 1.36
N GLU A 163 -5.89 3.44 2.67
CA GLU A 163 -6.78 4.28 3.46
C GLU A 163 -6.55 5.78 3.25
N SER A 164 -5.31 6.21 3.36
CA SER A 164 -4.97 7.63 3.39
C SER A 164 -3.96 8.07 2.34
N ARG A 165 -3.39 7.15 1.57
CA ARG A 165 -2.18 7.43 0.78
C ARG A 165 -1.11 8.14 1.60
N PHE A 166 -0.98 7.73 2.87
CA PHE A 166 -0.06 8.32 3.84
C PHE A 166 -0.30 9.80 4.16
N THR A 167 -1.54 10.28 4.08
CA THR A 167 -1.90 11.66 4.41
C THR A 167 -2.56 11.70 5.80
N PRO A 168 -1.87 12.23 6.85
CA PRO A 168 -2.38 12.15 8.23
C PRO A 168 -3.67 12.96 8.47
N ALA A 169 -3.82 14.09 7.76
CA ALA A 169 -4.96 15.00 7.95
C ALA A 169 -6.22 14.59 7.18
N VAL A 170 -6.20 13.46 6.45
CA VAL A 170 -7.35 13.07 5.64
C VAL A 170 -8.52 12.61 6.51
N GLN A 171 -9.72 13.04 6.14
CA GLN A 171 -10.97 12.58 6.71
C GLN A 171 -11.90 12.13 5.57
N SER A 172 -12.50 10.95 5.71
CA SER A 172 -13.43 10.43 4.73
C SER A 172 -14.81 11.08 4.86
N SER A 173 -15.65 10.95 3.85
CA SER A 173 -17.05 11.39 3.89
C SER A 173 -17.88 10.66 4.97
N ALA A 174 -17.47 9.46 5.35
CA ALA A 174 -18.07 8.70 6.44
C ALA A 174 -17.54 9.09 7.83
N GLY A 175 -16.54 9.98 7.90
CA GLY A 175 -15.97 10.46 9.15
C GLY A 175 -14.77 9.67 9.67
N ALA A 176 -14.23 8.73 8.91
CA ALA A 176 -12.98 8.04 9.26
C ALA A 176 -11.78 9.00 9.18
N VAL A 177 -10.80 8.90 10.08
CA VAL A 177 -9.75 9.90 10.28
C VAL A 177 -8.35 9.28 10.28
N GLY A 178 -7.41 9.97 9.66
CA GLY A 178 -5.97 9.76 9.82
C GLY A 178 -5.37 8.70 8.92
N LEU A 179 -4.13 8.30 9.20
CA LEU A 179 -3.33 7.39 8.38
C LEU A 179 -3.99 6.05 8.12
N LEU A 180 -4.64 5.47 9.13
CA LEU A 180 -5.32 4.17 9.09
C LEU A 180 -6.85 4.31 9.06
N GLN A 181 -7.38 5.51 8.81
CA GLN A 181 -8.81 5.82 8.65
C GLN A 181 -9.70 5.18 9.72
N LEU A 182 -9.42 5.49 10.97
CA LEU A 182 -10.23 5.00 12.08
C LEU A 182 -11.54 5.79 12.22
N MET A 183 -12.64 5.07 12.39
CA MET A 183 -13.90 5.68 12.82
C MET A 183 -13.75 6.19 14.25
N PRO A 184 -14.24 7.42 14.59
CA PRO A 184 -14.12 7.96 15.93
C PRO A 184 -14.69 7.06 17.03
N ALA A 185 -15.80 6.36 16.76
CA ALA A 185 -16.37 5.41 17.71
C ALA A 185 -15.43 4.23 18.00
N THR A 186 -14.85 3.64 16.96
CA THR A 186 -13.87 2.55 17.09
C THR A 186 -12.63 3.02 17.84
N ALA A 187 -12.14 4.22 17.52
CA ALA A 187 -10.97 4.79 18.19
C ALA A 187 -11.24 5.06 19.68
N ALA A 188 -12.43 5.57 20.03
CA ALA A 188 -12.85 5.81 21.40
C ALA A 188 -12.94 4.50 22.21
N GLU A 189 -13.48 3.44 21.61
CA GLU A 189 -13.54 2.11 22.22
C GLU A 189 -12.14 1.58 22.54
N LEU A 190 -11.22 1.66 21.58
CA LEU A 190 -9.84 1.18 21.73
C LEU A 190 -9.02 2.02 22.73
N ALA A 191 -9.26 3.33 22.78
CA ALA A 191 -8.57 4.25 23.69
C ALA A 191 -9.18 4.28 25.10
N GLY A 192 -10.40 3.77 25.27
CA GLY A 192 -11.16 3.86 26.51
C GLY A 192 -11.75 5.25 26.81
N ASN A 193 -11.64 6.20 25.90
CA ASN A 193 -12.18 7.57 26.00
C ASN A 193 -12.39 8.18 24.62
N PRO A 194 -13.33 9.15 24.47
CA PRO A 194 -13.49 9.90 23.23
C PRO A 194 -12.22 10.64 22.84
N LEU A 195 -11.95 10.72 21.53
CA LEU A 195 -10.81 11.43 20.96
C LEU A 195 -11.29 12.51 20.00
N THR A 196 -10.56 13.62 19.94
CA THR A 196 -10.81 14.68 18.96
C THR A 196 -10.28 14.28 17.57
N THR A 197 -10.72 15.00 16.55
CA THR A 197 -10.21 14.78 15.17
C THR A 197 -8.70 15.03 15.10
N GLU A 198 -8.21 16.09 15.76
CA GLU A 198 -6.81 16.46 15.80
C GLU A 198 -5.97 15.36 16.47
N GLU A 199 -6.47 14.78 17.55
CA GLU A 199 -5.83 13.64 18.22
C GLU A 199 -5.77 12.39 17.34
N LEU A 200 -6.81 12.16 16.51
CA LEU A 200 -6.82 11.05 15.55
C LEU A 200 -5.97 11.32 14.29
N GLN A 201 -5.69 12.57 13.98
CA GLN A 201 -4.77 12.95 12.90
C GLN A 201 -3.30 12.86 13.33
N GLU A 202 -3.02 12.75 14.64
CA GLU A 202 -1.66 12.57 15.13
C GLU A 202 -1.13 11.18 14.68
N PRO A 203 -0.03 11.14 13.89
CA PRO A 203 0.42 9.92 13.23
C PRO A 203 0.68 8.74 14.17
N LYS A 204 1.35 9.00 15.30
CA LYS A 204 1.72 7.95 16.25
C LYS A 204 0.51 7.36 16.97
N ARG A 205 -0.45 8.21 17.35
CA ARG A 205 -1.68 7.77 18.00
C ARG A 205 -2.54 6.97 17.03
N ASN A 206 -2.73 7.46 15.81
CA ASN A 206 -3.51 6.77 14.78
C ASN A 206 -2.88 5.42 14.42
N ALA A 207 -1.55 5.36 14.25
CA ALA A 207 -0.83 4.12 13.99
C ALA A 207 -1.01 3.09 15.11
N GLY A 208 -0.91 3.50 16.38
CA GLY A 208 -1.08 2.60 17.52
C GLY A 208 -2.49 2.00 17.59
N LEU A 209 -3.53 2.86 17.53
CA LEU A 209 -4.93 2.41 17.57
C LEU A 209 -5.32 1.59 16.33
N GLY A 210 -4.86 2.00 15.15
CA GLY A 210 -5.14 1.26 13.91
C GLY A 210 -4.46 -0.12 13.87
N ALA A 211 -3.24 -0.22 14.36
CA ALA A 211 -2.56 -1.51 14.50
C ALA A 211 -3.28 -2.41 15.52
N GLN A 212 -3.75 -1.87 16.64
CA GLN A 212 -4.55 -2.60 17.61
C GLN A 212 -5.85 -3.12 17.01
N TYR A 213 -6.57 -2.30 16.23
CA TYR A 213 -7.79 -2.72 15.55
C TYR A 213 -7.51 -3.81 14.51
N LEU A 214 -6.46 -3.64 13.71
CA LEU A 214 -6.06 -4.64 12.71
C LEU A 214 -5.69 -5.97 13.35
N LYS A 215 -5.00 -5.94 14.50
CA LYS A 215 -4.67 -7.16 15.28
C LYS A 215 -5.92 -7.83 15.80
N ALA A 216 -6.87 -7.09 16.36
CA ALA A 216 -8.13 -7.65 16.82
C ALA A 216 -8.89 -8.38 15.71
N MET A 217 -8.90 -7.81 14.49
CA MET A 217 -9.49 -8.49 13.32
C MET A 217 -8.70 -9.74 12.93
N LEU A 218 -7.37 -9.69 12.96
CA LEU A 218 -6.53 -10.84 12.63
C LEU A 218 -6.76 -12.01 13.61
N ASP A 219 -6.87 -11.71 14.88
CA ASP A 219 -7.13 -12.71 15.92
C ASP A 219 -8.55 -13.29 15.80
N GLN A 220 -9.55 -12.45 15.58
CA GLN A 220 -10.92 -12.89 15.34
C GLN A 220 -11.01 -13.91 14.20
N TRP A 221 -10.25 -13.69 13.13
CA TRP A 221 -10.23 -14.55 11.95
C TRP A 221 -9.11 -15.59 11.97
N LYS A 222 -8.47 -15.81 13.13
CA LYS A 222 -7.46 -16.87 13.34
C LYS A 222 -6.30 -16.79 12.34
N GLY A 223 -5.88 -15.58 12.01
CA GLY A 223 -4.77 -15.32 11.07
C GLY A 223 -5.16 -15.34 9.59
N ASP A 224 -6.45 -15.38 9.24
CA ASP A 224 -6.87 -15.31 7.83
C ASP A 224 -6.79 -13.87 7.30
N PRO A 225 -5.86 -13.53 6.39
CA PRO A 225 -5.67 -12.17 5.92
C PRO A 225 -6.86 -11.63 5.10
N LEU A 226 -7.55 -12.49 4.36
CA LEU A 226 -8.65 -12.07 3.50
C LEU A 226 -9.85 -11.60 4.33
N ALA A 227 -10.23 -12.38 5.34
CA ALA A 227 -11.32 -12.00 6.24
C ALA A 227 -10.93 -10.84 7.15
N THR A 228 -9.68 -10.78 7.60
CA THR A 228 -9.13 -9.67 8.38
C THR A 228 -9.27 -8.34 7.65
N VAL A 229 -8.76 -8.26 6.44
CA VAL A 229 -8.79 -7.02 5.64
C VAL A 229 -10.20 -6.68 5.19
N ALA A 230 -11.03 -7.67 4.85
CA ALA A 230 -12.44 -7.43 4.57
C ALA A 230 -13.18 -6.84 5.78
N SER A 231 -12.88 -7.34 6.99
CA SER A 231 -13.49 -6.85 8.24
C SER A 231 -13.01 -5.46 8.63
N TYR A 232 -11.77 -5.12 8.33
CA TYR A 232 -11.26 -3.77 8.56
C TYR A 232 -12.09 -2.72 7.80
N ASN A 233 -12.45 -3.01 6.55
CA ASN A 233 -13.24 -2.10 5.70
C ASN A 233 -14.76 -2.20 5.94
N ALA A 234 -15.32 -3.40 6.00
CA ALA A 234 -16.78 -3.60 6.03
C ALA A 234 -17.34 -3.88 7.43
N GLY A 235 -16.47 -4.05 8.42
CA GLY A 235 -16.83 -4.52 9.77
C GLY A 235 -16.96 -6.04 9.86
N PRO A 236 -16.61 -6.64 11.02
CA PRO A 236 -16.59 -8.09 11.19
C PRO A 236 -17.97 -8.72 11.10
N GLY A 237 -19.03 -7.99 11.48
CA GLY A 237 -20.41 -8.48 11.38
C GLY A 237 -20.85 -8.78 9.94
N ALA A 238 -20.51 -7.89 9.00
CA ALA A 238 -20.80 -8.13 7.58
C ALA A 238 -20.03 -9.33 7.05
N VAL A 239 -18.73 -9.40 7.35
CA VAL A 239 -17.86 -10.50 6.88
C VAL A 239 -18.26 -11.85 7.46
N GLN A 240 -18.78 -11.90 8.68
CA GLN A 240 -19.35 -13.12 9.27
C GLN A 240 -20.48 -13.70 8.40
N GLY A 241 -21.33 -12.82 7.84
CA GLY A 241 -22.42 -13.23 6.94
C GLY A 241 -21.97 -13.75 5.57
N TRP A 242 -20.72 -13.49 5.18
CA TRP A 242 -20.16 -13.90 3.87
C TRP A 242 -19.34 -15.19 3.94
N GLN A 243 -19.24 -15.81 5.13
CA GLN A 243 -18.47 -17.04 5.28
C GLN A 243 -19.12 -18.20 4.53
N THR A 244 -18.31 -18.99 3.83
CA THR A 244 -18.71 -20.20 3.13
C THR A 244 -17.83 -21.39 3.54
N PRO A 245 -18.32 -22.63 3.54
CA PRO A 245 -17.52 -23.81 3.88
C PRO A 245 -16.26 -23.97 3.01
N ASP A 246 -16.36 -23.59 1.73
CA ASP A 246 -15.32 -23.78 0.73
C ASP A 246 -14.32 -22.61 0.64
N ARG A 247 -14.43 -21.58 1.52
CA ARG A 247 -13.59 -20.40 1.45
C ARG A 247 -12.09 -20.71 1.46
N SER A 248 -11.66 -21.61 2.34
CA SER A 248 -10.24 -21.98 2.46
C SER A 248 -9.72 -22.71 1.21
N ARG A 249 -10.60 -23.44 0.53
CA ARG A 249 -10.27 -24.16 -0.70
C ARG A 249 -10.23 -23.24 -1.92
N PHE A 250 -11.13 -22.25 -1.96
CA PHE A 250 -11.29 -21.32 -3.09
C PHE A 250 -11.30 -19.86 -2.63
N PRO A 251 -10.19 -19.38 -2.01
CA PRO A 251 -10.16 -18.03 -1.43
C PRO A 251 -10.33 -16.92 -2.47
N GLU A 252 -9.86 -17.10 -3.70
CA GLU A 252 -10.06 -16.13 -4.78
C GLU A 252 -11.53 -16.00 -5.16
N VAL A 253 -12.25 -17.13 -5.25
CA VAL A 253 -13.69 -17.15 -5.54
C VAL A 253 -14.45 -16.46 -4.43
N TRP A 254 -14.09 -16.69 -3.17
CA TRP A 254 -14.71 -16.02 -2.05
C TRP A 254 -14.49 -14.50 -2.11
N VAL A 255 -13.29 -14.02 -2.45
CA VAL A 255 -13.03 -12.58 -2.61
C VAL A 255 -13.89 -11.99 -3.73
N GLU A 256 -14.01 -12.68 -4.88
CA GLU A 256 -14.86 -12.21 -5.99
C GLU A 256 -16.36 -12.21 -5.64
N ALA A 257 -16.78 -13.07 -4.71
CA ALA A 257 -18.15 -13.17 -4.25
C ALA A 257 -18.52 -12.19 -3.13
N ILE A 258 -17.57 -11.37 -2.62
CA ILE A 258 -17.86 -10.35 -1.61
C ILE A 258 -18.94 -9.40 -2.17
N PRO A 259 -20.10 -9.24 -1.48
CA PRO A 259 -21.23 -8.48 -2.00
C PRO A 259 -20.96 -6.98 -2.16
N TYR A 260 -20.06 -6.43 -1.34
CA TYR A 260 -19.68 -5.02 -1.37
C TYR A 260 -18.53 -4.79 -2.37
N PRO A 261 -18.79 -4.15 -3.52
CA PRO A 261 -17.77 -3.92 -4.55
C PRO A 261 -16.53 -3.17 -4.03
N GLU A 262 -16.74 -2.21 -3.14
CA GLU A 262 -15.66 -1.46 -2.50
C GLU A 262 -14.76 -2.39 -1.68
N THR A 263 -15.33 -3.21 -0.80
CA THR A 263 -14.58 -4.15 0.04
C THR A 263 -13.84 -5.20 -0.79
N ARG A 264 -14.45 -5.68 -1.89
CA ARG A 264 -13.80 -6.61 -2.82
C ARG A 264 -12.51 -6.03 -3.42
N ILE A 265 -12.57 -4.76 -3.86
CA ILE A 265 -11.41 -4.04 -4.39
C ILE A 265 -10.41 -3.74 -3.27
N TYR A 266 -10.90 -3.35 -2.10
CA TYR A 266 -10.09 -3.04 -0.93
C TYR A 266 -9.21 -4.23 -0.52
N VAL A 267 -9.79 -5.41 -0.36
CA VAL A 267 -9.06 -6.65 -0.02
C VAL A 267 -7.92 -6.90 -0.99
N LYS A 268 -8.19 -6.81 -2.30
CA LYS A 268 -7.16 -7.02 -3.33
C LYS A 268 -6.06 -5.97 -3.26
N LYS A 269 -6.41 -4.70 -3.07
CA LYS A 269 -5.44 -3.61 -3.01
C LYS A 269 -4.56 -3.70 -1.76
N VAL A 270 -5.15 -3.88 -0.58
CA VAL A 270 -4.39 -3.95 0.69
C VAL A 270 -3.46 -5.15 0.70
N LEU A 271 -3.95 -6.34 0.40
CA LEU A 271 -3.11 -7.54 0.43
C LEU A 271 -2.10 -7.58 -0.72
N GLY A 272 -2.46 -7.03 -1.87
CA GLY A 272 -1.52 -6.83 -2.97
C GLY A 272 -0.40 -5.85 -2.60
N ASN A 273 -0.71 -4.75 -1.92
CA ASN A 273 0.29 -3.83 -1.40
C ASN A 273 1.17 -4.51 -0.33
N ALA A 274 0.56 -5.21 0.64
CA ALA A 274 1.31 -5.93 1.68
C ALA A 274 2.30 -6.94 1.07
N TRP A 275 1.85 -7.69 0.08
CA TRP A 275 2.71 -8.60 -0.69
C TRP A 275 3.85 -7.87 -1.40
N SER A 276 3.56 -6.77 -2.11
CA SER A 276 4.59 -5.98 -2.80
C SER A 276 5.61 -5.37 -1.84
N TYR A 277 5.22 -5.00 -0.62
CA TYR A 277 6.17 -4.55 0.41
C TYR A 277 7.08 -5.67 0.95
N GLN A 278 6.68 -6.93 0.85
CA GLN A 278 7.48 -8.09 1.27
C GLN A 278 8.37 -8.63 0.15
N GLN A 279 8.05 -8.32 -1.11
CA GLN A 279 8.76 -8.90 -2.24
C GLN A 279 9.99 -8.09 -2.63
N GLU A 280 11.08 -8.79 -2.86
CA GLU A 280 12.27 -8.25 -3.55
C GLU A 280 12.22 -8.50 -5.06
N ARG A 281 11.27 -9.31 -5.53
CA ARG A 281 11.10 -9.66 -6.93
C ARG A 281 10.62 -8.48 -7.74
N ARG A 282 11.26 -8.29 -8.89
CA ARG A 282 10.87 -7.26 -9.86
C ARG A 282 10.24 -7.93 -11.08
N PRO A 283 9.26 -7.29 -11.72
CA PRO A 283 8.73 -7.79 -12.98
C PRO A 283 9.84 -7.98 -14.00
N ALA A 284 9.79 -9.07 -14.75
CA ALA A 284 10.65 -9.25 -15.89
C ALA A 284 10.13 -8.40 -17.07
N CYS A 285 11.05 -7.75 -17.74
CA CYS A 285 10.78 -7.09 -19.02
C CYS A 285 10.66 -8.08 -20.18
#